data_35ebe92893ec349f6fc1b1a5437fdc3e
#
_entry.id   35ebe92893ec349f6fc1b1a5437fdc3e
#
_cell.length_a   1.000
_cell.length_b   1.000
_cell.length_c   1.000
_cell.angle_alpha   90.00
_cell.angle_beta   90.00
_cell.angle_gamma   90.00
#
_symmetry.space_group_name_H-M   'P 1'
#
loop_
_entity.id
_entity.type
_entity.pdbx_description
1 polymer ?
#
loop_
_entity_poly.entity_id
_entity_poly.type
_entity_poly.pdbx_seq_one_letter_code
_entity_poly.pdbx_strand_id
1 'polypeptide(L)'
;MRFEIVERLNTIDPASWDRLGDGRNPFLLHAFLSALENNRCLEEYGWYPQHILIYEDQDLVAAMPLYIKDNSYGELVFDWGWADAYHRAGVPYYPKLVCAIPYTPATGPRLLVAQDRDYSRYARALIEHCVELAQQHHMSSVHWLFTDTRDTQLFRDAGYSLRLGCQFHWQNDHYASFDQYLATFTAQKRKQIKRERRRVQEQGIVLEVRHGDEMTDELWQIYHDFYCSTFDRKSGMATLSREFFQEIGASMPRNVVVVFARHGQDYIASA
;
A
#
# COMPACT_ATOMS: atom_id res chain seq x y z
N MET A 1 -10.67 21.87 -17.50
CA MET A 1 -9.80 20.80 -16.95
C MET A 1 -8.43 20.93 -17.59
N ARG A 2 -7.39 20.94 -16.79
CA ARG A 2 -5.99 20.85 -17.24
C ARG A 2 -5.43 19.55 -16.63
N PHE A 3 -4.84 18.72 -17.47
CA PHE A 3 -4.14 17.50 -17.04
C PHE A 3 -2.66 17.80 -16.85
N GLU A 4 -2.09 17.16 -15.86
CA GLU A 4 -0.65 17.22 -15.58
C GLU A 4 -0.17 15.85 -15.13
N ILE A 5 1.01 15.44 -15.60
CA ILE A 5 1.67 14.21 -15.15
C ILE A 5 2.87 14.62 -14.33
N VAL A 6 2.99 14.06 -13.15
CA VAL A 6 4.13 14.34 -12.25
C VAL A 6 4.83 13.04 -11.88
N GLU A 7 6.15 13.10 -11.88
CA GLU A 7 7.02 11.99 -11.53
C GLU A 7 7.42 12.02 -10.05
N ARG A 8 6.99 13.07 -9.32
CA ARG A 8 7.29 13.24 -7.90
C ARG A 8 6.21 14.01 -7.18
N LEU A 9 5.70 13.44 -6.10
CA LEU A 9 4.67 14.08 -5.27
C LEU A 9 5.19 15.25 -4.45
N ASN A 10 6.49 15.33 -4.16
CA ASN A 10 7.07 16.46 -3.45
C ASN A 10 6.93 17.81 -4.18
N THR A 11 6.51 17.82 -5.44
CA THR A 11 6.16 19.02 -6.20
C THR A 11 4.73 19.50 -5.94
N ILE A 12 3.92 18.70 -5.24
CA ILE A 12 2.50 18.94 -4.97
C ILE A 12 2.33 19.34 -3.51
N ASP A 13 1.49 20.31 -3.25
CA ASP A 13 1.12 20.69 -1.89
C ASP A 13 0.41 19.51 -1.20
N PRO A 14 0.91 19.03 -0.04
CA PRO A 14 0.33 17.89 0.67
C PRO A 14 -1.15 18.05 1.01
N ALA A 15 -1.57 19.26 1.43
CA ALA A 15 -2.96 19.51 1.79
C ALA A 15 -3.88 19.45 0.56
N SER A 16 -3.40 19.88 -0.60
CA SER A 16 -4.13 19.79 -1.88
C SER A 16 -4.32 18.35 -2.34
N TRP A 17 -3.32 17.49 -2.14
CA TRP A 17 -3.44 16.06 -2.43
C TRP A 17 -4.37 15.35 -1.43
N ASP A 18 -4.14 15.55 -0.13
CA ASP A 18 -4.86 14.81 0.92
C ASP A 18 -6.36 15.12 0.96
N ARG A 19 -6.79 16.32 0.52
CA ARG A 19 -8.22 16.66 0.42
C ARG A 19 -8.98 15.90 -0.68
N LEU A 20 -8.28 15.23 -1.62
CA LEU A 20 -8.91 14.40 -2.66
C LEU A 20 -9.47 13.09 -2.10
N GLY A 21 -8.95 12.64 -0.97
CA GLY A 21 -9.40 11.46 -0.27
C GLY A 21 -10.33 11.78 0.91
N ASP A 22 -10.80 10.74 1.59
CA ASP A 22 -11.58 10.85 2.83
C ASP A 22 -10.69 10.80 4.10
N GLY A 23 -9.36 10.74 3.93
CA GLY A 23 -8.38 10.64 5.02
C GLY A 23 -8.36 9.30 5.76
N ARG A 24 -9.19 8.32 5.37
CA ARG A 24 -9.31 7.03 6.06
C ARG A 24 -8.25 6.02 5.64
N ASN A 25 -7.70 6.16 4.42
CA ASN A 25 -6.67 5.29 3.92
C ASN A 25 -5.29 5.95 4.06
N PRO A 26 -4.50 5.61 5.10
CA PRO A 26 -3.21 6.25 5.34
C PRO A 26 -2.20 6.01 4.22
N PHE A 27 -2.34 4.95 3.45
CA PHE A 27 -1.45 4.61 2.34
C PHE A 27 -1.64 5.49 1.10
N LEU A 28 -2.72 6.27 1.04
CA LEU A 28 -2.98 7.26 -0.02
C LEU A 28 -2.63 8.68 0.39
N LEU A 29 -2.23 8.91 1.64
CA LEU A 29 -1.76 10.22 2.08
C LEU A 29 -0.49 10.62 1.33
N HIS A 30 -0.37 11.90 1.04
CA HIS A 30 0.83 12.48 0.43
C HIS A 30 2.10 12.05 1.18
N ALA A 31 2.08 12.09 2.51
CA ALA A 31 3.21 11.72 3.35
C ALA A 31 3.69 10.28 3.12
N PHE A 32 2.77 9.31 2.90
CA PHE A 32 3.15 7.92 2.66
C PHE A 32 3.74 7.72 1.26
N LEU A 33 3.05 8.24 0.23
CA LEU A 33 3.48 8.05 -1.16
C LEU A 33 4.78 8.80 -1.46
N SER A 34 4.91 10.04 -0.98
CA SER A 34 6.15 10.83 -1.16
C SER A 34 7.33 10.21 -0.39
N ALA A 35 7.10 9.60 0.78
CA ALA A 35 8.17 8.90 1.51
C ALA A 35 8.74 7.72 0.71
N LEU A 36 7.91 6.97 -0.04
CA LEU A 36 8.38 5.92 -0.94
C LEU A 36 9.31 6.48 -2.04
N GLU A 37 8.94 7.63 -2.61
CA GLU A 37 9.72 8.30 -3.66
C GLU A 37 11.02 8.90 -3.13
N ASN A 38 10.96 9.58 -1.97
CA ASN A 38 12.10 10.27 -1.38
C ASN A 38 13.21 9.30 -0.95
N ASN A 39 12.84 8.09 -0.55
CA ASN A 39 13.75 7.13 0.09
C ASN A 39 14.16 5.96 -0.81
N ARG A 40 14.10 6.14 -2.13
CA ARG A 40 14.55 5.15 -3.14
C ARG A 40 13.87 3.79 -3.03
N CYS A 41 12.61 3.78 -2.57
CA CYS A 41 11.87 2.54 -2.44
C CYS A 41 11.19 2.09 -3.74
N LEU A 42 11.31 2.84 -4.84
CA LEU A 42 10.51 2.66 -6.05
C LEU A 42 11.34 2.26 -7.28
N GLU A 43 12.15 3.17 -7.81
CA GLU A 43 12.78 3.01 -9.14
C GLU A 43 13.72 1.80 -9.20
N GLU A 44 14.44 1.51 -8.12
CA GLU A 44 15.33 0.34 -8.03
C GLU A 44 14.57 -1.00 -8.12
N TYR A 45 13.25 -0.95 -7.88
CA TYR A 45 12.35 -2.11 -7.92
C TYR A 45 11.36 -2.07 -9.08
N GLY A 46 11.61 -1.19 -10.05
CA GLY A 46 10.83 -1.08 -11.29
C GLY A 46 9.48 -0.39 -11.12
N TRP A 47 9.36 0.54 -10.18
CA TRP A 47 8.23 1.45 -10.03
C TRP A 47 8.66 2.86 -10.43
N TYR A 48 8.14 3.37 -11.55
CA TYR A 48 8.47 4.71 -12.05
C TYR A 48 7.21 5.58 -11.97
N PRO A 49 7.15 6.55 -11.03
CA PRO A 49 5.94 7.35 -10.83
C PRO A 49 5.55 8.17 -12.06
N GLN A 50 4.26 8.22 -12.36
CA GLN A 50 3.63 8.96 -13.46
C GLN A 50 2.23 9.40 -13.03
N HIS A 51 2.11 10.06 -11.87
CA HIS A 51 0.82 10.41 -11.30
C HIS A 51 0.06 11.37 -12.20
N ILE A 52 -1.21 11.06 -12.46
CA ILE A 52 -2.09 11.93 -13.25
C ILE A 52 -2.83 12.86 -12.30
N LEU A 53 -2.79 14.14 -12.59
CA LEU A 53 -3.45 15.20 -11.85
C LEU A 53 -4.44 15.94 -12.77
N ILE A 54 -5.58 16.34 -12.22
CA ILE A 54 -6.55 17.20 -12.89
C ILE A 54 -6.74 18.47 -12.08
N TYR A 55 -6.53 19.60 -12.75
CA TYR A 55 -6.75 20.93 -12.20
C TYR A 55 -7.97 21.58 -12.85
N GLU A 56 -8.74 22.31 -12.04
CA GLU A 56 -9.66 23.37 -12.49
C GLU A 56 -9.13 24.70 -11.97
N ASP A 57 -8.84 25.60 -12.87
CA ASP A 57 -8.09 26.82 -12.60
C ASP A 57 -6.73 26.48 -11.90
N GLN A 58 -6.59 26.79 -10.63
CA GLN A 58 -5.40 26.46 -9.83
C GLN A 58 -5.66 25.33 -8.81
N ASP A 59 -6.90 24.87 -8.71
CA ASP A 59 -7.29 23.86 -7.73
C ASP A 59 -7.03 22.46 -8.25
N LEU A 60 -6.30 21.65 -7.51
CA LEU A 60 -6.19 20.21 -7.73
C LEU A 60 -7.53 19.56 -7.34
N VAL A 61 -8.26 19.04 -8.33
CA VAL A 61 -9.62 18.49 -8.14
C VAL A 61 -9.70 16.98 -8.26
N ALA A 62 -8.74 16.36 -8.93
CA ALA A 62 -8.64 14.90 -8.97
C ALA A 62 -7.20 14.44 -9.21
N ALA A 63 -6.89 13.21 -8.78
CA ALA A 63 -5.59 12.59 -8.98
C ALA A 63 -5.70 11.06 -9.08
N MET A 64 -4.71 10.45 -9.70
CA MET A 64 -4.54 9.00 -9.75
C MET A 64 -3.08 8.65 -9.50
N PRO A 65 -2.73 7.92 -8.42
CA PRO A 65 -1.38 7.41 -8.22
C PRO A 65 -1.10 6.34 -9.29
N LEU A 66 -0.18 6.64 -10.20
CA LEU A 66 0.12 5.82 -11.37
C LEU A 66 1.62 5.60 -11.49
N TYR A 67 1.99 4.42 -11.97
CA TYR A 67 3.39 4.02 -12.15
C TYR A 67 3.58 3.28 -13.47
N ILE A 68 4.71 3.52 -14.14
CA ILE A 68 5.22 2.58 -15.13
C ILE A 68 5.88 1.42 -14.39
N LYS A 69 5.60 0.20 -14.82
CA LYS A 69 6.18 -1.03 -14.27
C LYS A 69 6.92 -1.80 -15.36
N ASP A 70 8.18 -2.15 -15.08
CA ASP A 70 9.01 -3.01 -15.95
C ASP A 70 9.08 -4.47 -15.48
N ASN A 71 8.43 -4.78 -14.37
CA ASN A 71 8.31 -6.11 -13.76
C ASN A 71 7.05 -6.18 -12.88
N SER A 72 6.72 -7.35 -12.31
CA SER A 72 5.55 -7.52 -11.40
C SER A 72 5.90 -7.58 -9.91
N TYR A 73 7.14 -7.26 -9.52
CA TYR A 73 7.51 -7.24 -8.10
C TYR A 73 6.82 -6.10 -7.36
N GLY A 74 6.35 -6.41 -6.14
CA GLY A 74 5.71 -5.43 -5.25
C GLY A 74 4.25 -5.09 -5.58
N GLU A 75 3.69 -5.64 -6.68
CA GLU A 75 2.26 -5.47 -7.01
C GLU A 75 1.34 -6.35 -6.14
N LEU A 76 1.85 -7.48 -5.66
CA LEU A 76 1.15 -8.47 -4.82
C LEU A 76 -0.11 -9.10 -5.44
N VAL A 77 -0.21 -9.08 -6.77
CA VAL A 77 -1.29 -9.73 -7.52
C VAL A 77 -0.87 -11.04 -8.19
N PHE A 78 0.43 -11.37 -8.14
CA PHE A 78 0.98 -12.65 -8.63
C PHE A 78 0.60 -12.99 -10.07
N ASP A 79 0.82 -12.07 -11.00
CA ASP A 79 0.46 -12.19 -12.42
C ASP A 79 1.55 -12.83 -13.31
N TRP A 80 2.51 -13.53 -12.70
CA TRP A 80 3.62 -14.20 -13.37
C TRP A 80 3.18 -15.14 -14.49
N GLY A 81 2.05 -15.83 -14.30
CA GLY A 81 1.48 -16.71 -15.33
C GLY A 81 1.02 -15.96 -16.57
N TRP A 82 0.60 -14.69 -16.41
CA TRP A 82 0.23 -13.83 -17.53
C TRP A 82 1.48 -13.34 -18.27
N ALA A 83 2.48 -12.88 -17.53
CA ALA A 83 3.76 -12.46 -18.10
C ALA A 83 4.41 -13.60 -18.91
N ASP A 84 4.38 -14.83 -18.40
CA ASP A 84 4.87 -16.02 -19.08
C ASP A 84 4.03 -16.36 -20.33
N ALA A 85 2.71 -16.21 -20.27
CA ALA A 85 1.83 -16.43 -21.45
C ALA A 85 2.12 -15.42 -22.57
N TYR A 86 2.31 -14.15 -22.23
CA TYR A 86 2.68 -13.09 -23.18
C TYR A 86 4.05 -13.39 -23.81
N HIS A 87 5.03 -13.76 -23.00
CA HIS A 87 6.37 -14.14 -23.48
C HIS A 87 6.29 -15.31 -24.47
N ARG A 88 5.52 -16.36 -24.17
CA ARG A 88 5.33 -17.50 -25.10
C ARG A 88 4.62 -17.11 -26.38
N ALA A 89 3.76 -16.10 -26.34
CA ALA A 89 3.09 -15.56 -27.52
C ALA A 89 3.94 -14.58 -28.33
N GLY A 90 5.17 -14.29 -27.89
CA GLY A 90 6.06 -13.30 -28.52
C GLY A 90 5.61 -11.86 -28.37
N VAL A 91 4.77 -11.58 -27.38
CA VAL A 91 4.22 -10.24 -27.11
C VAL A 91 4.82 -9.71 -25.79
N PRO A 92 5.28 -8.44 -25.74
CA PRO A 92 5.81 -7.87 -24.50
C PRO A 92 4.71 -7.69 -23.46
N TYR A 93 4.95 -8.13 -22.23
CA TYR A 93 4.10 -7.88 -21.07
C TYR A 93 4.48 -6.60 -20.32
N TYR A 94 5.69 -6.15 -20.47
CA TYR A 94 6.25 -4.93 -19.91
C TYR A 94 6.81 -4.03 -21.01
N PRO A 95 6.88 -2.70 -20.78
CA PRO A 95 6.34 -1.98 -19.63
C PRO A 95 4.81 -1.91 -19.64
N LYS A 96 4.21 -1.78 -18.46
CA LYS A 96 2.77 -1.58 -18.28
C LYS A 96 2.50 -0.40 -17.33
N LEU A 97 1.31 0.17 -17.36
CA LEU A 97 0.86 1.14 -16.38
C LEU A 97 0.14 0.43 -15.22
N VAL A 98 0.47 0.82 -14.00
CA VAL A 98 -0.14 0.26 -12.79
C VAL A 98 -0.59 1.39 -11.87
N CYS A 99 -1.89 1.48 -11.64
CA CYS A 99 -2.49 2.32 -10.61
C CYS A 99 -2.62 1.49 -9.33
N ALA A 100 -1.78 1.74 -8.35
CA ALA A 100 -1.68 0.98 -7.11
C ALA A 100 -1.04 1.80 -6.00
N ILE A 101 -1.04 1.25 -4.81
CA ILE A 101 -0.14 1.67 -3.73
C ILE A 101 1.01 0.66 -3.71
N PRO A 102 2.26 1.06 -3.97
CA PRO A 102 3.38 0.12 -4.02
C PRO A 102 3.51 -0.69 -2.72
N TYR A 103 3.79 -1.98 -2.85
CA TYR A 103 3.98 -2.95 -1.75
C TYR A 103 2.80 -3.13 -0.79
N THR A 104 1.62 -2.54 -1.12
CA THR A 104 0.49 -2.44 -0.19
C THR A 104 -0.80 -2.98 -0.83
N PRO A 105 -1.21 -4.22 -0.51
CA PRO A 105 -2.40 -4.84 -1.09
C PRO A 105 -3.69 -4.38 -0.36
N ALA A 106 -3.76 -3.11 0.02
CA ALA A 106 -4.92 -2.54 0.69
C ALA A 106 -5.98 -2.10 -0.32
N THR A 107 -7.20 -2.62 -0.18
CA THR A 107 -8.36 -2.20 -0.97
C THR A 107 -8.74 -0.75 -0.62
N GLY A 108 -9.00 0.05 -1.66
CA GLY A 108 -9.40 1.45 -1.50
C GLY A 108 -9.53 2.16 -2.84
N PRO A 109 -9.87 3.45 -2.81
CA PRO A 109 -9.99 4.25 -4.03
C PRO A 109 -8.64 4.31 -4.76
N ARG A 110 -8.72 4.32 -6.09
CA ARG A 110 -7.58 4.56 -6.98
C ARG A 110 -7.80 5.82 -7.81
N LEU A 111 -9.04 6.27 -7.88
CA LEU A 111 -9.46 7.51 -8.52
C LEU A 111 -9.80 8.50 -7.41
N LEU A 112 -8.86 9.39 -7.09
CA LEU A 112 -9.01 10.38 -6.03
C LEU A 112 -9.71 11.61 -6.62
N VAL A 113 -10.84 12.02 -6.04
CA VAL A 113 -11.62 13.16 -6.49
C VAL A 113 -12.08 13.96 -5.28
N ALA A 114 -11.91 15.28 -5.32
CA ALA A 114 -12.35 16.16 -4.25
C ALA A 114 -13.84 15.98 -3.97
N GLN A 115 -14.22 15.97 -2.68
CA GLN A 115 -15.56 15.60 -2.23
C GLN A 115 -16.67 16.55 -2.73
N ASP A 116 -16.32 17.80 -3.05
CA ASP A 116 -17.20 18.83 -3.57
C ASP A 116 -17.36 18.79 -5.11
N ARG A 117 -16.78 17.78 -5.77
CA ARG A 117 -16.79 17.62 -7.22
C ARG A 117 -17.60 16.39 -7.67
N ASP A 118 -18.03 16.42 -8.94
CA ASP A 118 -18.69 15.26 -9.56
C ASP A 118 -17.68 14.13 -9.78
N TYR A 119 -17.72 13.17 -8.87
CA TYR A 119 -16.82 12.02 -8.91
C TYR A 119 -16.83 11.30 -10.26
N SER A 120 -18.02 10.99 -10.80
CA SER A 120 -18.14 10.20 -12.04
C SER A 120 -17.50 10.91 -13.23
N ARG A 121 -17.62 12.22 -13.29
CA ARG A 121 -17.01 13.05 -14.34
C ARG A 121 -15.48 12.99 -14.28
N TYR A 122 -14.91 13.24 -13.11
CA TYR A 122 -13.44 13.30 -12.98
C TYR A 122 -12.79 11.93 -12.97
N ALA A 123 -13.43 10.92 -12.37
CA ALA A 123 -12.97 9.55 -12.40
C ALA A 123 -12.90 8.99 -13.84
N ARG A 124 -13.92 9.25 -14.68
CA ARG A 124 -13.88 8.88 -16.10
C ARG A 124 -12.76 9.61 -16.84
N ALA A 125 -12.60 10.90 -16.61
CA ALA A 125 -11.52 11.68 -17.23
C ALA A 125 -10.12 11.15 -16.86
N LEU A 126 -9.90 10.73 -15.60
CA LEU A 126 -8.66 10.06 -15.17
C LEU A 126 -8.43 8.74 -15.90
N ILE A 127 -9.49 7.91 -16.04
CA ILE A 127 -9.40 6.62 -16.73
C ILE A 127 -9.06 6.83 -18.20
N GLU A 128 -9.79 7.71 -18.88
CA GLU A 128 -9.61 8.02 -20.31
C GLU A 128 -8.18 8.51 -20.56
N HIS A 129 -7.71 9.48 -19.78
CA HIS A 129 -6.37 10.03 -19.92
C HIS A 129 -5.26 9.00 -19.62
N CYS A 130 -5.48 8.10 -18.65
CA CYS A 130 -4.56 6.99 -18.39
C CYS A 130 -4.44 6.03 -19.58
N VAL A 131 -5.57 5.72 -20.24
CA VAL A 131 -5.56 4.86 -21.43
C VAL A 131 -4.90 5.55 -22.62
N GLU A 132 -5.16 6.84 -22.82
CA GLU A 132 -4.48 7.64 -23.85
C GLU A 132 -2.96 7.65 -23.61
N LEU A 133 -2.52 7.86 -22.38
CA LEU A 133 -1.11 7.79 -21.99
C LEU A 133 -0.50 6.42 -22.32
N ALA A 134 -1.20 5.35 -21.97
CA ALA A 134 -0.76 3.99 -22.28
C ALA A 134 -0.57 3.75 -23.80
N GLN A 135 -1.51 4.24 -24.61
CA GLN A 135 -1.44 4.13 -26.06
C GLN A 135 -0.30 4.96 -26.66
N GLN A 136 -0.14 6.22 -26.21
CA GLN A 136 0.91 7.13 -26.67
C GLN A 136 2.32 6.60 -26.40
N HIS A 137 2.51 5.94 -25.26
CA HIS A 137 3.80 5.39 -24.83
C HIS A 137 3.94 3.88 -25.11
N HIS A 138 3.03 3.30 -25.91
CA HIS A 138 3.07 1.88 -26.29
C HIS A 138 3.18 0.92 -25.11
N MET A 139 2.50 1.24 -23.99
CA MET A 139 2.41 0.36 -22.84
C MET A 139 1.62 -0.90 -23.17
N SER A 140 2.03 -2.03 -22.62
CA SER A 140 1.39 -3.33 -22.90
C SER A 140 -0.05 -3.40 -22.38
N SER A 141 -0.33 -2.74 -21.27
CA SER A 141 -1.61 -2.76 -20.56
C SER A 141 -1.71 -1.69 -19.48
N VAL A 142 -2.93 -1.51 -18.93
CA VAL A 142 -3.18 -0.70 -17.73
C VAL A 142 -3.84 -1.59 -16.68
N HIS A 143 -3.32 -1.55 -15.46
CA HIS A 143 -3.82 -2.31 -14.33
C HIS A 143 -4.21 -1.38 -13.17
N TRP A 144 -5.43 -1.50 -12.67
CA TRP A 144 -5.89 -0.85 -11.44
C TRP A 144 -6.01 -1.93 -10.35
N LEU A 145 -5.15 -1.85 -9.33
CA LEU A 145 -5.02 -2.93 -8.34
C LEU A 145 -5.73 -2.60 -7.03
N PHE A 146 -6.40 -3.58 -6.44
CA PHE A 146 -7.08 -3.49 -5.14
C PHE A 146 -8.07 -2.32 -5.04
N THR A 147 -8.85 -2.13 -6.09
CA THR A 147 -9.86 -1.07 -6.18
C THR A 147 -11.03 -1.32 -5.24
N ASP A 148 -11.64 -0.28 -4.71
CA ASP A 148 -12.87 -0.36 -3.95
C ASP A 148 -14.09 -0.67 -4.85
N THR A 149 -15.26 -0.82 -4.25
CA THR A 149 -16.49 -1.17 -4.97
C THR A 149 -16.90 -0.08 -5.96
N ARG A 150 -16.69 1.20 -5.61
CA ARG A 150 -17.09 2.35 -6.43
C ARG A 150 -16.25 2.43 -7.71
N ASP A 151 -14.95 2.36 -7.58
CA ASP A 151 -14.02 2.36 -8.72
C ASP A 151 -14.22 1.11 -9.58
N THR A 152 -14.34 -0.07 -8.94
CA THR A 152 -14.58 -1.34 -9.64
C THR A 152 -15.82 -1.27 -10.52
N GLN A 153 -16.90 -0.63 -10.04
CA GLN A 153 -18.13 -0.50 -10.85
C GLN A 153 -17.90 0.40 -12.07
N LEU A 154 -17.18 1.52 -11.91
CA LEU A 154 -16.83 2.41 -13.03
C LEU A 154 -15.99 1.68 -14.09
N PHE A 155 -15.00 0.89 -13.67
CA PHE A 155 -14.18 0.10 -14.59
C PHE A 155 -15.02 -0.94 -15.36
N ARG A 156 -15.95 -1.62 -14.68
CA ARG A 156 -16.89 -2.55 -15.32
C ARG A 156 -17.79 -1.86 -16.34
N ASP A 157 -18.38 -0.74 -15.98
CA ASP A 157 -19.27 0.04 -16.86
C ASP A 157 -18.51 0.57 -18.09
N ALA A 158 -17.20 0.81 -17.95
CA ALA A 158 -16.31 1.18 -19.04
C ALA A 158 -15.80 -0.02 -19.86
N GLY A 159 -16.20 -1.26 -19.53
CA GLY A 159 -15.87 -2.46 -20.28
C GLY A 159 -14.53 -3.10 -19.96
N TYR A 160 -13.87 -2.71 -18.85
CA TYR A 160 -12.60 -3.31 -18.43
C TYR A 160 -12.81 -4.68 -17.79
N SER A 161 -11.84 -5.56 -18.00
CA SER A 161 -11.85 -6.92 -17.45
C SER A 161 -11.55 -6.90 -15.95
N LEU A 162 -12.33 -7.68 -15.18
CA LEU A 162 -12.14 -7.83 -13.75
C LEU A 162 -11.39 -9.12 -13.44
N ARG A 163 -10.31 -9.00 -12.65
CA ARG A 163 -9.63 -10.13 -12.03
C ARG A 163 -9.97 -10.17 -10.54
N LEU A 164 -10.45 -11.31 -10.06
CA LEU A 164 -10.78 -11.51 -8.65
C LEU A 164 -9.62 -12.18 -7.92
N GLY A 165 -9.33 -11.68 -6.74
CA GLY A 165 -8.47 -12.28 -5.73
C GLY A 165 -9.24 -12.52 -4.44
N CYS A 166 -8.60 -13.18 -3.47
CA CYS A 166 -9.17 -13.42 -2.16
C CYS A 166 -8.22 -12.88 -1.08
N GLN A 167 -8.76 -12.09 -0.17
CA GLN A 167 -8.10 -11.66 1.06
C GLN A 167 -8.96 -12.07 2.25
N PHE A 168 -8.32 -12.57 3.32
CA PHE A 168 -9.01 -12.89 4.55
C PHE A 168 -8.91 -11.72 5.52
N HIS A 169 -10.07 -11.18 5.91
CA HIS A 169 -10.16 -10.08 6.86
C HIS A 169 -10.81 -10.61 8.15
N TRP A 170 -10.17 -10.34 9.28
CA TRP A 170 -10.81 -10.52 10.57
C TRP A 170 -11.59 -9.24 10.92
N GLN A 171 -12.83 -9.42 11.35
CA GLN A 171 -13.67 -8.33 11.83
C GLN A 171 -14.04 -8.58 13.28
N ASN A 172 -14.00 -7.53 14.10
CA ASN A 172 -14.45 -7.63 15.48
C ASN A 172 -15.99 -7.68 15.51
N ASP A 173 -16.53 -8.83 15.93
CA ASP A 173 -17.97 -9.05 16.13
C ASP A 173 -18.39 -8.60 17.53
N HIS A 174 -18.09 -7.34 17.86
CA HIS A 174 -18.40 -6.69 19.14
C HIS A 174 -17.81 -7.38 20.39
N TYR A 175 -16.71 -8.11 20.25
CA TYR A 175 -16.03 -8.69 21.40
C TYR A 175 -15.49 -7.60 22.31
N ALA A 176 -15.95 -7.54 23.56
CA ALA A 176 -15.48 -6.59 24.55
C ALA A 176 -14.12 -6.99 25.16
N SER A 177 -13.70 -8.24 24.97
CA SER A 177 -12.41 -8.76 25.48
C SER A 177 -11.87 -9.91 24.62
N PHE A 178 -10.56 -10.15 24.75
CA PHE A 178 -9.94 -11.32 24.10
C PHE A 178 -10.52 -12.66 24.58
N ASP A 179 -10.96 -12.73 25.85
CA ASP A 179 -11.61 -13.94 26.36
C ASP A 179 -12.98 -14.20 25.70
N GLN A 180 -13.75 -13.16 25.40
CA GLN A 180 -14.99 -13.30 24.61
C GLN A 180 -14.71 -13.81 23.20
N TYR A 181 -13.69 -13.23 22.54
CA TYR A 181 -13.23 -13.74 21.24
C TYR A 181 -12.81 -15.22 21.34
N LEU A 182 -12.02 -15.60 22.35
CA LEU A 182 -11.61 -16.99 22.55
C LEU A 182 -12.81 -17.94 22.83
N ALA A 183 -13.90 -17.44 23.37
CA ALA A 183 -15.09 -18.25 23.62
C ALA A 183 -15.75 -18.79 22.33
N THR A 184 -15.49 -18.15 21.18
CA THR A 184 -15.99 -18.60 19.87
C THR A 184 -15.25 -19.84 19.34
N PHE A 185 -14.07 -20.16 19.86
CA PHE A 185 -13.29 -21.31 19.44
C PHE A 185 -13.66 -22.57 20.19
N THR A 186 -13.33 -23.73 19.61
CA THR A 186 -13.41 -25.01 20.31
C THR A 186 -12.58 -25.00 21.59
N ALA A 187 -12.95 -25.80 22.59
CA ALA A 187 -12.24 -25.90 23.87
C ALA A 187 -10.76 -26.22 23.67
N GLN A 188 -10.44 -27.11 22.73
CA GLN A 188 -9.07 -27.48 22.38
C GLN A 188 -8.26 -26.28 21.85
N LYS A 189 -8.80 -25.53 20.86
CA LYS A 189 -8.13 -24.36 20.27
C LYS A 189 -7.95 -23.24 21.28
N ARG A 190 -8.97 -22.94 22.08
CA ARG A 190 -8.91 -21.98 23.18
C ARG A 190 -7.81 -22.32 24.19
N LYS A 191 -7.72 -23.59 24.61
CA LYS A 191 -6.66 -24.06 25.51
C LYS A 191 -5.26 -23.91 24.88
N GLN A 192 -5.13 -24.22 23.59
CA GLN A 192 -3.89 -24.04 22.85
C GLN A 192 -3.44 -22.58 22.85
N ILE A 193 -4.31 -21.64 22.45
CA ILE A 193 -3.99 -20.21 22.36
C ILE A 193 -3.61 -19.64 23.75
N LYS A 194 -4.39 -19.98 24.80
CA LYS A 194 -4.09 -19.56 26.17
C LYS A 194 -2.72 -20.08 26.64
N ARG A 195 -2.37 -21.32 26.30
CA ARG A 195 -1.07 -21.91 26.64
C ARG A 195 0.08 -21.20 25.89
N GLU A 196 -0.08 -20.91 24.61
CA GLU A 196 0.94 -20.23 23.80
C GLU A 196 1.22 -18.83 24.34
N ARG A 197 0.17 -18.04 24.63
CA ARG A 197 0.33 -16.70 25.24
C ARG A 197 1.00 -16.76 26.60
N ARG A 198 0.61 -17.71 27.45
CA ARG A 198 1.22 -17.89 28.78
C ARG A 198 2.70 -18.25 28.69
N ARG A 199 3.09 -19.12 27.75
CA ARG A 199 4.50 -19.46 27.53
C ARG A 199 5.37 -18.26 27.19
N VAL A 200 4.88 -17.33 26.37
CA VAL A 200 5.59 -16.08 26.07
C VAL A 200 5.87 -15.29 27.34
N GLN A 201 4.85 -15.17 28.21
CA GLN A 201 5.00 -14.48 29.51
C GLN A 201 5.96 -15.22 30.48
N GLU A 202 5.83 -16.56 30.57
CA GLU A 202 6.69 -17.40 31.42
C GLU A 202 8.16 -17.36 31.01
N GLN A 203 8.45 -17.05 29.73
CA GLN A 203 9.80 -16.86 29.23
C GLN A 203 10.34 -15.45 29.48
N GLY A 204 9.61 -14.60 30.18
CA GLY A 204 10.02 -13.23 30.50
C GLY A 204 10.03 -12.28 29.30
N ILE A 205 9.31 -12.62 28.22
CA ILE A 205 9.17 -11.77 27.04
C ILE A 205 8.16 -10.67 27.34
N VAL A 206 8.57 -9.43 27.12
CA VAL A 206 7.74 -8.22 27.26
C VAL A 206 7.42 -7.69 25.87
N LEU A 207 6.14 -7.37 25.63
CA LEU A 207 5.70 -6.70 24.40
C LEU A 207 5.59 -5.20 24.67
N GLU A 208 6.24 -4.40 23.83
CA GLU A 208 6.22 -2.94 23.86
C GLU A 208 5.59 -2.42 22.59
N VAL A 209 4.59 -1.55 22.71
CA VAL A 209 3.96 -0.85 21.59
C VAL A 209 4.52 0.55 21.51
N ARG A 210 4.92 0.97 20.31
CA ARG A 210 5.46 2.31 20.03
C ARG A 210 4.73 2.91 18.84
N HIS A 211 4.40 4.20 18.95
CA HIS A 211 3.98 5.01 17.81
C HIS A 211 5.19 5.64 17.11
N GLY A 212 4.97 6.16 15.91
CA GLY A 212 6.06 6.72 15.11
C GLY A 212 6.87 7.81 15.83
N ASP A 213 6.22 8.67 16.63
CA ASP A 213 6.83 9.74 17.42
C ASP A 213 7.55 9.25 18.70
N GLU A 214 7.39 7.98 19.04
CA GLU A 214 8.07 7.34 20.19
C GLU A 214 9.29 6.50 19.75
N MET A 215 9.56 6.47 18.44
CA MET A 215 10.67 5.72 17.88
C MET A 215 11.95 6.57 17.82
N THR A 216 13.03 6.04 18.39
CA THR A 216 14.37 6.62 18.25
C THR A 216 15.08 6.07 17.02
N ASP A 217 16.18 6.70 16.59
CA ASP A 217 17.00 6.20 15.48
C ASP A 217 17.52 4.77 15.72
N GLU A 218 17.85 4.45 16.98
CA GLU A 218 18.26 3.11 17.38
C GLU A 218 17.12 2.09 17.23
N LEU A 219 15.91 2.45 17.67
CA LEU A 219 14.73 1.59 17.51
C LEU A 219 14.35 1.38 16.05
N TRP A 220 14.50 2.42 15.21
CA TRP A 220 14.31 2.28 13.76
C TRP A 220 15.34 1.35 13.12
N GLN A 221 16.61 1.40 13.58
CA GLN A 221 17.63 0.46 13.11
C GLN A 221 17.27 -0.98 13.49
N ILE A 222 16.91 -1.22 14.75
CA ILE A 222 16.50 -2.55 15.24
C ILE A 222 15.28 -3.07 14.47
N TYR A 223 14.27 -2.21 14.24
CA TYR A 223 13.09 -2.57 13.45
C TYR A 223 13.47 -2.97 12.03
N HIS A 224 14.30 -2.17 11.37
CA HIS A 224 14.73 -2.40 10.00
C HIS A 224 15.57 -3.68 9.86
N ASP A 225 16.39 -4.02 10.85
CA ASP A 225 17.14 -5.27 10.87
C ASP A 225 16.19 -6.49 10.90
N PHE A 226 15.12 -6.43 11.70
CA PHE A 226 14.09 -7.48 11.71
C PHE A 226 13.30 -7.53 10.41
N TYR A 227 12.99 -6.38 9.83
CA TYR A 227 12.33 -6.28 8.53
C TYR A 227 13.17 -6.99 7.47
N CYS A 228 14.44 -6.64 7.31
CA CYS A 228 15.37 -7.27 6.36
C CYS A 228 15.50 -8.77 6.61
N SER A 229 15.65 -9.19 7.86
CA SER A 229 15.80 -10.61 8.22
C SER A 229 14.60 -11.48 7.79
N THR A 230 13.42 -10.89 7.65
CA THR A 230 12.23 -11.59 7.16
C THR A 230 12.37 -11.94 5.68
N PHE A 231 12.93 -11.05 4.88
CA PHE A 231 13.16 -11.28 3.46
C PHE A 231 14.33 -12.24 3.22
N ASP A 232 15.40 -12.14 4.01
CA ASP A 232 16.53 -13.07 3.94
C ASP A 232 16.08 -14.52 4.12
N ARG A 233 15.16 -14.77 5.06
CA ARG A 233 14.61 -16.10 5.32
C ARG A 233 13.61 -16.58 4.27
N LYS A 234 12.98 -15.68 3.51
CA LYS A 234 11.88 -16.00 2.57
C LYS A 234 12.25 -15.81 1.11
N SER A 235 13.51 -15.59 0.80
CA SER A 235 14.00 -15.33 -0.58
C SER A 235 13.28 -14.16 -1.26
N GLY A 236 12.92 -13.13 -0.50
CA GLY A 236 12.33 -11.89 -0.98
C GLY A 236 13.37 -10.76 -1.04
N MET A 237 12.90 -9.56 -1.38
CA MET A 237 13.69 -8.33 -1.35
C MET A 237 13.10 -7.36 -0.34
N ALA A 238 13.93 -6.82 0.56
CA ALA A 238 13.57 -5.74 1.46
C ALA A 238 13.57 -4.44 0.65
N THR A 239 12.38 -3.98 0.26
CA THR A 239 12.21 -2.83 -0.64
C THR A 239 12.07 -1.49 0.07
N LEU A 240 11.74 -1.51 1.35
CA LEU A 240 11.55 -0.29 2.16
C LEU A 240 12.82 -0.02 2.97
N SER A 241 13.37 1.19 2.80
CA SER A 241 14.58 1.61 3.52
C SER A 241 14.28 2.00 4.97
N ARG A 242 15.31 2.09 5.80
CA ARG A 242 15.16 2.60 7.16
C ARG A 242 14.66 4.05 7.15
N GLU A 243 15.18 4.86 6.26
CA GLU A 243 14.83 6.25 6.07
C GLU A 243 13.34 6.44 5.72
N PHE A 244 12.77 5.52 4.91
CA PHE A 244 11.33 5.48 4.66
C PHE A 244 10.54 5.32 5.97
N PHE A 245 10.90 4.36 6.81
CA PHE A 245 10.21 4.15 8.10
C PHE A 245 10.36 5.34 9.04
N GLN A 246 11.54 5.98 9.08
CA GLN A 246 11.78 7.20 9.85
C GLN A 246 10.89 8.35 9.36
N GLU A 247 10.81 8.56 8.03
CA GLU A 247 10.00 9.63 7.43
C GLU A 247 8.52 9.46 7.72
N ILE A 248 7.94 8.26 7.53
CA ILE A 248 6.52 8.03 7.86
C ILE A 248 6.26 8.08 9.37
N GLY A 249 7.21 7.65 10.19
CA GLY A 249 7.14 7.77 11.65
C GLY A 249 7.08 9.22 12.12
N ALA A 250 7.81 10.11 11.47
CA ALA A 250 7.80 11.54 11.76
C ALA A 250 6.58 12.28 11.19
N SER A 251 6.20 12.00 9.92
CA SER A 251 5.16 12.74 9.20
C SER A 251 3.73 12.25 9.51
N MET A 252 3.56 10.98 9.87
CA MET A 252 2.26 10.39 10.17
C MET A 252 2.30 9.46 11.41
N PRO A 253 2.79 9.95 12.57
CA PRO A 253 3.15 9.12 13.72
C PRO A 253 2.00 8.27 14.27
N ARG A 254 0.76 8.78 14.20
CA ARG A 254 -0.41 8.06 14.71
C ARG A 254 -0.86 6.90 13.81
N ASN A 255 -0.41 6.88 12.57
CA ASN A 255 -0.69 5.81 11.61
C ASN A 255 0.36 4.70 11.67
N VAL A 256 1.50 4.96 12.31
CA VAL A 256 2.61 4.00 12.46
C VAL A 256 2.59 3.43 13.87
N VAL A 257 2.44 2.11 13.95
CA VAL A 257 2.45 1.36 15.21
C VAL A 257 3.44 0.21 15.07
N VAL A 258 4.46 0.21 15.92
CA VAL A 258 5.47 -0.85 15.97
C VAL A 258 5.33 -1.61 17.28
N VAL A 259 5.33 -2.94 17.19
CA VAL A 259 5.33 -3.82 18.36
C VAL A 259 6.68 -4.51 18.45
N PHE A 260 7.39 -4.29 19.55
CA PHE A 260 8.63 -4.99 19.87
C PHE A 260 8.38 -6.11 20.88
N ALA A 261 9.08 -7.22 20.72
CA ALA A 261 9.22 -8.25 21.74
C ALA A 261 10.63 -8.14 22.33
N ARG A 262 10.72 -7.99 23.67
CA ARG A 262 11.98 -7.85 24.39
C ARG A 262 12.15 -8.97 25.43
N HIS A 263 13.36 -9.52 25.50
CA HIS A 263 13.77 -10.47 26.55
C HIS A 263 14.99 -9.91 27.29
N GLY A 264 14.82 -9.60 28.57
CA GLY A 264 15.84 -8.85 29.32
C GLY A 264 16.08 -7.47 28.69
N GLN A 265 17.28 -7.20 28.20
CA GLN A 265 17.64 -5.96 27.50
C GLN A 265 17.58 -6.09 25.97
N ASP A 266 17.42 -7.29 25.44
CA ASP A 266 17.55 -7.55 24.02
C ASP A 266 16.18 -7.54 23.31
N TYR A 267 16.07 -6.83 22.20
CA TYR A 267 14.95 -6.93 21.27
C TYR A 267 15.11 -8.21 20.43
N ILE A 268 14.09 -9.06 20.45
CA ILE A 268 14.14 -10.39 19.83
C ILE A 268 13.20 -10.56 18.64
N ALA A 269 12.23 -9.68 18.48
CA ALA A 269 11.32 -9.61 17.35
C ALA A 269 10.65 -8.23 17.25
N SER A 270 10.12 -7.90 16.06
CA SER A 270 9.25 -6.73 15.83
C SER A 270 8.15 -7.05 14.80
N ALA A 271 7.09 -6.24 14.84
CA ALA A 271 6.01 -6.24 13.87
C ALA A 271 5.45 -4.83 13.68
#